data_2547f93fa9f07f100015431a26b3c761
#
_entry.id   2547f93fa9f07f100015431a26b3c761
#
_cell.length_a   1.000
_cell.length_b   1.000
_cell.length_c   1.000
_cell.angle_alpha   90.00
_cell.angle_beta   90.00
_cell.angle_gamma   90.00
#
_symmetry.space_group_name_H-M   'P 1'
#
loop_
_entity.id
_entity.type
_entity.pdbx_description
1 polymer ?
#
loop_
_entity_poly.entity_id
_entity_poly.type
_entity_poly.pdbx_seq_one_letter_code
_entity_poly.pdbx_strand_id
1 'polypeptide(L)'
;MRRYSGNACSILVRLAFSHKAPSSVMPKIISDSLWELAAAEVQHQESEEETVSERTVFLMGSKAGGKTSILLRCLERDEAPKPTLALEYTFGRRARGHNTPKDIAHLWELGGGTSLSDLVQIPITSVSVSCLSVILVLDLSKPNDLWVTMEKLLQAVQTQVDKVFSQAAQAHKSKPGTKNQQFVHPAARVLPKDYPDRELISPFPVPLLIIGSKYDLFQDFDSEKKKVVSKTLRFIAHYHAASLIFTSIKSESLMSKIKSFFSHLAFGLDRGKTLSSDLNKALIIPAGSDSFSQIGPPSVTDVDITSLHAKNPKDLWRKVYEHVFPHENASEQKELKDPSKDPQYSEPQIDAMRAQKDQELEQYKKNAAKSWKGLELET
;
A
#
# COMPACT_ATOMS: atom_id res chain seq x y z
N MET A 1 -22.24 -18.79 -0.40
CA MET A 1 -22.43 -19.23 0.99
C MET A 1 -22.10 -20.71 1.11
N ARG A 2 -20.93 -21.06 1.61
CA ARG A 2 -20.63 -22.43 2.11
C ARG A 2 -19.88 -22.25 3.41
N ARG A 3 -20.52 -22.71 4.47
CA ARG A 3 -20.00 -22.67 5.85
C ARG A 3 -18.86 -23.68 5.99
N TYR A 4 -17.76 -23.26 6.53
CA TYR A 4 -16.69 -24.13 7.02
C TYR A 4 -17.15 -24.80 8.32
N SER A 5 -17.46 -26.08 8.25
CA SER A 5 -17.51 -26.98 9.40
C SER A 5 -16.70 -28.22 9.02
N GLY A 6 -15.44 -28.28 9.45
CA GLY A 6 -14.62 -29.40 9.06
C GLY A 6 -13.25 -29.50 9.73
N ASN A 7 -13.03 -28.90 10.91
CA ASN A 7 -11.70 -29.00 11.55
C ASN A 7 -11.66 -29.75 12.88
N ALA A 8 -12.76 -30.10 13.51
CA ALA A 8 -12.73 -30.84 14.76
C ALA A 8 -12.40 -32.32 14.63
N CYS A 9 -12.66 -32.94 13.47
CA CYS A 9 -12.48 -34.38 13.28
C CYS A 9 -11.08 -34.79 12.81
N SER A 10 -10.33 -33.87 12.17
CA SER A 10 -8.98 -34.19 11.66
C SER A 10 -7.88 -34.12 12.74
N ILE A 11 -8.13 -33.44 13.85
CA ILE A 11 -7.19 -33.32 14.98
C ILE A 11 -7.17 -34.60 15.79
N LEU A 12 -8.31 -35.24 16.01
CA LEU A 12 -8.42 -36.49 16.75
C LEU A 12 -7.77 -37.70 16.07
N VAL A 13 -7.71 -37.70 14.72
CA VAL A 13 -7.08 -38.81 13.95
C VAL A 13 -5.56 -38.72 13.92
N ARG A 14 -4.96 -37.53 14.12
CA ARG A 14 -3.49 -37.36 14.14
C ARG A 14 -2.84 -37.70 15.48
N LEU A 15 -3.59 -37.70 16.59
CA LEU A 15 -3.08 -38.07 17.90
C LEU A 15 -2.87 -39.59 18.08
N ALA A 16 -3.41 -40.42 17.18
CA ALA A 16 -3.33 -41.89 17.31
C ALA A 16 -2.11 -42.55 16.64
N PHE A 17 -1.26 -41.83 15.86
CA PHE A 17 -0.19 -42.45 15.08
C PHE A 17 1.18 -41.74 15.10
N SER A 18 1.58 -41.10 16.19
CA SER A 18 2.95 -40.60 16.32
C SER A 18 3.69 -41.31 17.43
N HIS A 19 4.28 -42.48 17.12
CA HIS A 19 5.28 -43.10 17.93
C HIS A 19 6.67 -42.60 17.52
N LYS A 20 7.24 -41.65 18.27
CA LYS A 20 8.64 -41.54 18.60
C LYS A 20 8.81 -40.56 19.77
N ALA A 21 9.13 -41.10 20.93
CA ALA A 21 9.45 -40.35 22.12
C ALA A 21 10.91 -39.85 22.06
N PRO A 22 11.16 -38.57 22.40
CA PRO A 22 12.41 -38.17 23.05
C PRO A 22 12.19 -38.06 24.55
N SER A 23 13.12 -38.58 25.31
CA SER A 23 13.20 -38.50 26.76
C SER A 23 13.42 -37.04 27.19
N SER A 24 12.40 -36.39 27.68
CA SER A 24 12.50 -35.18 28.50
C SER A 24 11.37 -35.20 29.53
N VAL A 25 11.75 -34.87 30.75
CA VAL A 25 10.96 -34.90 31.98
C VAL A 25 9.60 -34.18 31.78
N MET A 26 8.52 -34.97 31.81
CA MET A 26 7.16 -34.41 31.80
C MET A 26 6.91 -33.66 33.10
N PRO A 27 6.45 -32.41 33.09
CA PRO A 27 5.85 -31.80 34.24
C PRO A 27 4.57 -32.56 34.59
N LYS A 28 4.43 -33.01 35.84
CA LYS A 28 3.20 -33.62 36.34
C LYS A 28 2.08 -32.54 36.36
N ILE A 29 1.29 -32.51 35.31
CA ILE A 29 0.02 -31.80 35.31
C ILE A 29 -0.99 -32.76 35.99
N ILE A 30 -1.35 -32.47 37.23
CA ILE A 30 -2.41 -33.15 37.93
C ILE A 30 -3.71 -32.45 37.54
N SER A 31 -4.38 -32.95 36.51
CA SER A 31 -5.75 -32.53 36.17
C SER A 31 -6.58 -33.78 35.98
N ASP A 32 -7.71 -33.84 36.69
CA ASP A 32 -8.63 -34.98 36.68
C ASP A 32 -9.53 -34.98 35.43
N SER A 33 -9.41 -34.00 34.54
CA SER A 33 -10.22 -33.85 33.36
C SER A 33 -9.41 -33.95 32.10
N LEU A 34 -9.73 -34.92 31.25
CA LEU A 34 -9.16 -35.12 29.92
C LEU A 34 -9.33 -33.86 29.03
N TRP A 35 -10.37 -33.06 29.32
CA TRP A 35 -10.69 -31.81 28.62
C TRP A 35 -9.76 -30.68 29.02
N GLU A 36 -9.35 -30.57 30.25
CA GLU A 36 -8.37 -29.61 30.74
C GLU A 36 -6.96 -29.92 30.23
N LEU A 37 -6.61 -31.21 30.14
CA LEU A 37 -5.38 -31.66 29.51
C LEU A 37 -5.35 -31.31 28.00
N ALA A 38 -6.47 -31.54 27.31
CA ALA A 38 -6.57 -31.17 25.90
C ALA A 38 -6.55 -29.66 25.69
N ALA A 39 -7.19 -28.86 26.56
CA ALA A 39 -7.15 -27.41 26.50
C ALA A 39 -5.75 -26.85 26.82
N ALA A 40 -5.05 -27.43 27.80
CA ALA A 40 -3.66 -27.05 28.11
C ALA A 40 -2.69 -27.41 26.97
N GLU A 41 -2.90 -28.56 26.32
CA GLU A 41 -2.10 -28.97 25.16
C GLU A 41 -2.34 -28.04 23.95
N VAL A 42 -3.60 -27.66 23.69
CA VAL A 42 -3.93 -26.69 22.64
C VAL A 42 -3.31 -25.32 22.93
N GLN A 43 -3.37 -24.83 24.19
CA GLN A 43 -2.70 -23.59 24.57
C GLN A 43 -1.18 -23.66 24.47
N HIS A 44 -0.59 -24.84 24.77
CA HIS A 44 0.86 -25.05 24.63
C HIS A 44 1.27 -25.10 23.17
N GLN A 45 0.48 -25.78 22.33
CA GLN A 45 0.69 -25.81 20.87
C GLN A 45 0.49 -24.45 20.21
N GLU A 46 -0.49 -23.63 20.66
CA GLU A 46 -0.67 -22.25 20.21
C GLU A 46 0.51 -21.34 20.59
N SER A 47 1.23 -21.65 21.67
CA SER A 47 2.44 -20.93 22.08
C SER A 47 3.71 -21.40 21.37
N GLU A 48 3.74 -22.65 20.87
CA GLU A 48 4.85 -23.23 20.12
C GLU A 48 4.63 -23.21 18.58
N GLU A 49 3.40 -23.06 18.09
CA GLU A 49 3.17 -22.79 16.67
C GLU A 49 3.83 -21.46 16.33
N GLU A 50 4.94 -21.55 15.58
CA GLU A 50 5.50 -20.39 14.86
C GLU A 50 4.35 -19.70 14.12
N THR A 51 3.87 -18.60 14.68
CA THR A 51 2.75 -17.85 14.12
C THR A 51 3.05 -17.51 12.68
N VAL A 52 2.16 -17.93 11.77
CA VAL A 52 2.21 -17.55 10.37
C VAL A 52 2.29 -16.02 10.32
N SER A 53 3.39 -15.50 9.80
CA SER A 53 3.53 -14.06 9.67
C SER A 53 2.73 -13.60 8.45
N GLU A 54 1.56 -13.03 8.70
CA GLU A 54 0.74 -12.39 7.68
C GLU A 54 1.06 -10.89 7.65
N ARG A 55 1.35 -10.37 6.47
CA ARG A 55 1.61 -8.95 6.25
C ARG A 55 0.79 -8.44 5.08
N THR A 56 0.40 -7.18 5.16
CA THR A 56 -0.34 -6.51 4.10
C THR A 56 0.52 -5.42 3.48
N VAL A 57 0.64 -5.43 2.17
CA VAL A 57 1.33 -4.39 1.39
C VAL A 57 0.32 -3.74 0.46
N PHE A 58 0.16 -2.44 0.59
CA PHE A 58 -0.72 -1.65 -0.25
C PHE A 58 0.08 -0.79 -1.23
N LEU A 59 -0.06 -1.08 -2.53
CA LEU A 59 0.57 -0.34 -3.61
C LEU A 59 -0.39 0.72 -4.15
N MET A 60 0.06 1.96 -4.16
CA MET A 60 -0.66 3.10 -4.76
C MET A 60 0.31 3.98 -5.55
N GLY A 61 -0.19 4.93 -6.32
CA GLY A 61 0.68 5.88 -7.03
C GLY A 61 0.14 6.29 -8.40
N SER A 62 1.00 6.90 -9.20
CA SER A 62 0.68 7.47 -10.50
C SER A 62 -0.06 6.49 -11.43
N LYS A 63 -1.06 6.98 -12.14
CA LYS A 63 -1.72 6.21 -13.20
C LYS A 63 -0.67 5.86 -14.27
N ALA A 64 -0.64 4.59 -14.70
CA ALA A 64 0.38 4.07 -15.61
C ALA A 64 1.84 4.28 -15.13
N GLY A 65 2.06 4.44 -13.83
CA GLY A 65 3.39 4.59 -13.21
C GLY A 65 4.18 3.28 -13.08
N GLY A 66 3.68 2.16 -13.59
CA GLY A 66 4.38 0.86 -13.58
C GLY A 66 4.20 0.04 -12.30
N LYS A 67 3.17 0.29 -11.50
CA LYS A 67 2.87 -0.46 -10.26
C LYS A 67 2.77 -1.96 -10.50
N THR A 68 1.88 -2.38 -11.40
CA THR A 68 1.68 -3.78 -11.79
C THR A 68 2.96 -4.43 -12.29
N SER A 69 3.72 -3.73 -13.15
CA SER A 69 4.99 -4.25 -13.68
C SER A 69 6.03 -4.49 -12.59
N ILE A 70 6.14 -3.55 -11.63
CA ILE A 70 7.04 -3.69 -10.47
C ILE A 70 6.59 -4.86 -9.60
N LEU A 71 5.29 -4.98 -9.34
CA LEU A 71 4.71 -6.04 -8.51
C LEU A 71 4.96 -7.43 -9.12
N LEU A 72 4.68 -7.61 -10.41
CA LEU A 72 4.91 -8.87 -11.13
C LEU A 72 6.39 -9.27 -11.08
N ARG A 73 7.29 -8.32 -11.31
CA ARG A 73 8.74 -8.56 -11.20
C ARG A 73 9.18 -8.92 -9.78
N CYS A 74 8.57 -8.33 -8.74
CA CYS A 74 8.83 -8.69 -7.35
C CYS A 74 8.34 -10.11 -7.01
N LEU A 75 7.24 -10.53 -7.61
CA LEU A 75 6.65 -11.86 -7.46
C LEU A 75 7.25 -12.92 -8.40
N GLU A 76 8.22 -12.53 -9.23
CA GLU A 76 8.85 -13.41 -10.23
C GLU A 76 7.85 -14.05 -11.20
N ARG A 77 6.79 -13.28 -11.53
CA ARG A 77 5.80 -13.68 -12.53
C ARG A 77 6.18 -13.09 -13.88
N ASP A 78 6.26 -13.95 -14.88
CA ASP A 78 6.56 -13.56 -16.27
C ASP A 78 5.26 -13.38 -17.07
N GLU A 79 4.40 -12.51 -16.58
CA GLU A 79 3.13 -12.16 -17.20
C GLU A 79 3.18 -10.74 -17.76
N ALA A 80 2.50 -10.52 -18.88
CA ALA A 80 2.32 -9.15 -19.37
C ALA A 80 1.45 -8.34 -18.40
N PRO A 81 1.89 -7.14 -17.98
CA PRO A 81 1.11 -6.33 -17.04
C PRO A 81 -0.19 -5.87 -17.69
N LYS A 82 -1.32 -6.17 -17.06
CA LYS A 82 -2.63 -5.64 -17.42
C LYS A 82 -2.92 -4.38 -16.61
N PRO A 83 -3.65 -3.40 -17.15
CA PRO A 83 -4.04 -2.22 -16.41
C PRO A 83 -4.99 -2.57 -15.25
N THR A 84 -4.66 -2.11 -14.06
CA THR A 84 -5.52 -2.22 -12.88
C THR A 84 -6.69 -1.25 -12.98
N LEU A 85 -7.92 -1.75 -13.04
CA LEU A 85 -9.11 -0.92 -13.23
C LEU A 85 -9.46 -0.12 -11.98
N ALA A 86 -9.51 -0.78 -10.83
CA ALA A 86 -9.89 -0.17 -9.57
C ALA A 86 -8.96 -0.60 -8.43
N LEU A 87 -9.25 -1.73 -7.80
CA LEU A 87 -8.46 -2.31 -6.73
C LEU A 87 -8.26 -3.79 -7.04
N GLU A 88 -6.99 -4.20 -7.12
CA GLU A 88 -6.63 -5.58 -7.41
C GLU A 88 -5.93 -6.21 -6.21
N TYR A 89 -6.30 -7.46 -5.93
CA TYR A 89 -5.71 -8.24 -4.86
C TYR A 89 -4.93 -9.42 -5.42
N THR A 90 -3.73 -9.61 -4.91
CA THR A 90 -2.95 -10.82 -5.12
C THR A 90 -2.25 -11.19 -3.81
N PHE A 91 -1.54 -12.30 -3.80
CA PHE A 91 -0.77 -12.71 -2.62
C PHE A 91 0.56 -13.34 -3.00
N GLY A 92 1.53 -13.21 -2.11
CA GLY A 92 2.80 -13.90 -2.15
C GLY A 92 2.90 -14.91 -1.02
N ARG A 93 3.56 -16.04 -1.27
CA ARG A 93 3.87 -17.06 -0.25
C ARG A 93 5.37 -17.30 -0.21
N ARG A 94 5.90 -17.43 0.99
CA ARG A 94 7.31 -17.78 1.20
C ARG A 94 7.44 -18.93 2.18
N ALA A 95 8.21 -19.95 1.80
CA ALA A 95 8.56 -21.02 2.71
C ALA A 95 9.74 -20.59 3.61
N ARG A 96 9.64 -20.83 4.92
CA ARG A 96 10.73 -20.60 5.89
C ARG A 96 11.69 -21.79 5.96
N GLY A 97 11.21 -23.00 5.67
CA GLY A 97 11.97 -24.24 5.71
C GLY A 97 11.11 -25.45 5.37
N HIS A 98 11.69 -26.65 5.53
CA HIS A 98 10.93 -27.90 5.40
C HIS A 98 9.98 -28.06 6.59
N ASN A 99 8.70 -28.32 6.30
CA ASN A 99 7.61 -28.53 7.28
C ASN A 99 7.25 -27.34 8.18
N THR A 100 7.70 -26.13 7.85
CA THR A 100 7.27 -24.90 8.55
C THR A 100 6.11 -24.21 7.82
N PRO A 101 5.22 -23.50 8.56
CA PRO A 101 4.19 -22.68 7.95
C PRO A 101 4.79 -21.65 6.98
N LYS A 102 4.10 -21.37 5.88
CA LYS A 102 4.55 -20.38 4.91
C LYS A 102 4.12 -18.98 5.34
N ASP A 103 5.03 -18.01 5.23
CA ASP A 103 4.66 -16.61 5.35
C ASP A 103 3.74 -16.20 4.20
N ILE A 104 2.73 -15.39 4.51
CA ILE A 104 1.77 -14.88 3.55
C ILE A 104 1.87 -13.36 3.50
N ALA A 105 2.00 -12.82 2.30
CA ALA A 105 1.90 -11.40 2.05
C ALA A 105 0.64 -11.12 1.21
N HIS A 106 -0.27 -10.32 1.75
CA HIS A 106 -1.45 -9.80 1.07
C HIS A 106 -1.07 -8.54 0.31
N LEU A 107 -1.29 -8.53 -0.98
CA LEU A 107 -0.83 -7.46 -1.88
C LEU A 107 -2.04 -6.82 -2.55
N TRP A 108 -2.25 -5.54 -2.28
CA TRP A 108 -3.32 -4.75 -2.86
C TRP A 108 -2.73 -3.70 -3.79
N GLU A 109 -3.23 -3.58 -5.00
CA GLU A 109 -2.84 -2.54 -5.95
C GLU A 109 -4.01 -1.61 -6.26
N LEU A 110 -3.82 -0.31 -6.02
CA LEU A 110 -4.77 0.73 -6.39
C LEU A 110 -4.56 1.18 -7.84
N GLY A 111 -5.59 1.01 -8.68
CA GLY A 111 -5.66 1.56 -10.02
C GLY A 111 -6.06 3.03 -10.03
N GLY A 112 -6.17 3.61 -11.22
CA GLY A 112 -6.76 4.94 -11.42
C GLY A 112 -5.97 6.15 -10.90
N GLY A 113 -4.81 5.94 -10.26
CA GLY A 113 -4.04 7.05 -9.67
C GLY A 113 -4.80 7.70 -8.50
N THR A 114 -4.97 9.03 -8.54
CA THR A 114 -5.67 9.78 -7.49
C THR A 114 -7.19 9.74 -7.60
N SER A 115 -7.74 9.26 -8.72
CA SER A 115 -9.19 9.27 -8.97
C SER A 115 -9.96 8.28 -8.07
N LEU A 116 -9.29 7.21 -7.65
CA LEU A 116 -9.89 6.13 -6.86
C LEU A 116 -9.34 6.09 -5.42
N SER A 117 -8.89 7.22 -4.91
CA SER A 117 -8.32 7.33 -3.55
C SER A 117 -9.28 6.86 -2.45
N ASP A 118 -10.59 6.89 -2.68
CA ASP A 118 -11.58 6.43 -1.69
C ASP A 118 -11.56 4.91 -1.46
N LEU A 119 -11.00 4.14 -2.40
CA LEU A 119 -10.88 2.70 -2.26
C LEU A 119 -9.82 2.27 -1.23
N VAL A 120 -9.02 3.18 -0.70
CA VAL A 120 -8.02 2.88 0.35
C VAL A 120 -8.67 2.30 1.62
N GLN A 121 -9.95 2.56 1.85
CA GLN A 121 -10.69 2.01 2.98
C GLN A 121 -10.86 0.49 2.94
N ILE A 122 -10.75 -0.14 1.76
CA ILE A 122 -10.94 -1.59 1.60
C ILE A 122 -9.76 -2.38 2.18
N PRO A 123 -8.50 -2.14 1.79
CA PRO A 123 -7.35 -2.84 2.35
C PRO A 123 -6.95 -2.35 3.75
N ILE A 124 -7.36 -1.14 4.16
CA ILE A 124 -6.97 -0.54 5.43
C ILE A 124 -8.11 -0.69 6.44
N THR A 125 -8.05 -1.75 7.24
CA THR A 125 -9.04 -2.13 8.24
C THR A 125 -8.40 -2.25 9.63
N SER A 126 -9.22 -2.43 10.68
CA SER A 126 -8.73 -2.66 12.04
C SER A 126 -7.86 -3.91 12.18
N VAL A 127 -8.05 -4.90 11.32
CA VAL A 127 -7.28 -6.15 11.31
C VAL A 127 -5.95 -5.96 10.58
N SER A 128 -5.97 -5.35 9.40
CA SER A 128 -4.78 -5.23 8.54
C SER A 128 -3.82 -4.12 8.95
N VAL A 129 -4.29 -3.07 9.65
CA VAL A 129 -3.49 -1.87 9.94
C VAL A 129 -2.23 -2.15 10.78
N SER A 130 -2.26 -3.17 11.65
CA SER A 130 -1.13 -3.56 12.49
C SER A 130 0.03 -4.19 11.71
N CYS A 131 -0.26 -4.83 10.57
CA CYS A 131 0.72 -5.48 9.70
C CYS A 131 0.81 -4.81 8.31
N LEU A 132 0.23 -3.61 8.17
CA LEU A 132 0.19 -2.84 6.93
C LEU A 132 1.52 -2.16 6.64
N SER A 133 1.94 -2.22 5.39
CA SER A 133 2.99 -1.39 4.79
C SER A 133 2.48 -0.76 3.50
N VAL A 134 2.92 0.45 3.20
CA VAL A 134 2.48 1.21 2.02
C VAL A 134 3.64 1.41 1.06
N ILE A 135 3.39 1.19 -0.22
CA ILE A 135 4.31 1.49 -1.31
C ILE A 135 3.66 2.53 -2.21
N LEU A 136 4.31 3.69 -2.33
CA LEU A 136 3.89 4.77 -3.21
C LEU A 136 4.79 4.80 -4.46
N VAL A 137 4.22 4.52 -5.63
CA VAL A 137 4.94 4.55 -6.92
C VAL A 137 4.66 5.86 -7.64
N LEU A 138 5.70 6.64 -7.87
CA LEU A 138 5.66 7.94 -8.53
C LEU A 138 6.35 7.85 -9.90
N ASP A 139 5.69 8.33 -10.93
CA ASP A 139 6.21 8.35 -12.29
C ASP A 139 7.17 9.53 -12.49
N LEU A 140 8.47 9.28 -12.47
CA LEU A 140 9.50 10.32 -12.63
C LEU A 140 9.48 10.96 -14.03
N SER A 141 8.87 10.32 -15.02
CA SER A 141 8.74 10.90 -16.36
C SER A 141 7.68 12.01 -16.45
N LYS A 142 6.85 12.17 -15.38
CA LYS A 142 5.78 13.16 -15.30
C LYS A 142 5.91 13.99 -14.03
N PRO A 143 6.92 14.85 -13.91
CA PRO A 143 7.19 15.59 -12.68
C PRO A 143 6.05 16.55 -12.29
N ASN A 144 5.31 17.10 -13.26
CA ASN A 144 4.21 18.02 -13.00
C ASN A 144 3.07 17.40 -12.15
N ASP A 145 2.82 16.09 -12.29
CA ASP A 145 1.79 15.38 -11.54
C ASP A 145 2.28 14.80 -10.22
N LEU A 146 3.59 14.80 -10.01
CA LEU A 146 4.23 14.01 -8.95
C LEU A 146 3.81 14.50 -7.56
N TRP A 147 3.89 15.83 -7.30
CA TRP A 147 3.57 16.38 -5.99
C TRP A 147 2.08 16.16 -5.64
N VAL A 148 1.18 16.48 -6.55
CA VAL A 148 -0.28 16.35 -6.34
C VAL A 148 -0.67 14.89 -6.11
N THR A 149 -0.10 13.97 -6.91
CA THR A 149 -0.33 12.52 -6.75
C THR A 149 0.14 12.04 -5.38
N MET A 150 1.35 12.39 -5.00
CA MET A 150 1.93 12.01 -3.72
C MET A 150 1.11 12.55 -2.54
N GLU A 151 0.84 13.85 -2.52
CA GLU A 151 0.14 14.49 -1.41
C GLU A 151 -1.27 13.93 -1.22
N LYS A 152 -2.05 13.83 -2.31
CA LYS A 152 -3.43 13.32 -2.25
C LYS A 152 -3.51 11.87 -1.76
N LEU A 153 -2.63 11.00 -2.28
CA LEU A 153 -2.65 9.59 -1.90
C LEU A 153 -2.13 9.37 -0.47
N LEU A 154 -1.06 10.05 -0.05
CA LEU A 154 -0.58 9.97 1.32
C LEU A 154 -1.62 10.48 2.31
N GLN A 155 -2.29 11.58 2.00
CA GLN A 155 -3.36 12.13 2.84
C GLN A 155 -4.54 11.17 2.95
N ALA A 156 -4.98 10.53 1.85
CA ALA A 156 -6.07 9.55 1.87
C ALA A 156 -5.75 8.37 2.80
N VAL A 157 -4.56 7.81 2.69
CA VAL A 157 -4.11 6.71 3.56
C VAL A 157 -3.98 7.17 5.01
N GLN A 158 -3.37 8.33 5.27
CA GLN A 158 -3.25 8.90 6.62
C GLN A 158 -4.62 9.04 7.28
N THR A 159 -5.58 9.66 6.58
CA THR A 159 -6.94 9.88 7.09
C THR A 159 -7.64 8.54 7.41
N GLN A 160 -7.48 7.53 6.56
CA GLN A 160 -8.09 6.22 6.79
C GLN A 160 -7.44 5.48 7.97
N VAL A 161 -6.11 5.53 8.09
CA VAL A 161 -5.39 4.92 9.22
C VAL A 161 -5.80 5.59 10.54
N ASP A 162 -5.86 6.92 10.57
CA ASP A 162 -6.29 7.68 11.75
C ASP A 162 -7.74 7.36 12.14
N LYS A 163 -8.63 7.19 11.15
CA LYS A 163 -10.02 6.76 11.36
C LYS A 163 -10.10 5.38 11.99
N VAL A 164 -9.34 4.41 11.48
CA VAL A 164 -9.31 3.03 11.99
C VAL A 164 -8.81 3.00 13.43
N PHE A 165 -7.74 3.72 13.74
CA PHE A 165 -7.21 3.80 15.11
C PHE A 165 -8.19 4.49 16.07
N SER A 166 -8.86 5.55 15.63
CA SER A 166 -9.87 6.24 16.44
C SER A 166 -11.07 5.34 16.76
N GLN A 167 -11.52 4.55 15.78
CA GLN A 167 -12.61 3.56 15.99
C GLN A 167 -12.20 2.44 16.96
N ALA A 168 -10.98 1.93 16.81
CA ALA A 168 -10.44 0.92 17.75
C ALA A 168 -10.36 1.46 19.19
N ALA A 169 -9.90 2.69 19.38
CA ALA A 169 -9.83 3.33 20.70
C ALA A 169 -11.21 3.54 21.33
N GLN A 170 -12.25 3.85 20.54
CA GLN A 170 -13.62 3.99 21.01
C GLN A 170 -14.23 2.64 21.41
N ALA A 171 -14.02 1.58 20.63
CA ALA A 171 -14.51 0.24 20.92
C ALA A 171 -13.96 -0.32 22.24
N HIS A 172 -12.73 0.03 22.61
CA HIS A 172 -12.12 -0.36 23.88
C HIS A 172 -12.66 0.41 25.09
N LYS A 173 -13.08 1.67 24.93
CA LYS A 173 -13.68 2.46 26.00
C LYS A 173 -15.08 1.97 26.41
N SER A 174 -15.77 1.26 25.54
CA SER A 174 -17.13 0.76 25.76
C SER A 174 -17.23 -0.60 26.47
N LYS A 175 -16.10 -1.28 26.79
CA LYS A 175 -16.07 -2.52 27.58
C LYS A 175 -15.58 -2.25 29.03
N PRO A 176 -16.47 -2.15 30.04
CA PRO A 176 -16.04 -2.01 31.40
C PRO A 176 -15.57 -3.37 31.93
N GLY A 177 -14.27 -3.52 32.22
CA GLY A 177 -13.79 -4.70 32.92
C GLY A 177 -12.35 -5.14 32.75
N THR A 178 -11.58 -4.59 31.81
CA THR A 178 -10.17 -4.98 31.64
C THR A 178 -9.26 -3.83 32.07
N LYS A 179 -8.83 -3.87 33.35
CA LYS A 179 -7.79 -2.99 33.87
C LYS A 179 -6.46 -3.38 33.25
N ASN A 180 -5.71 -2.36 32.76
CA ASN A 180 -4.27 -2.39 32.47
C ASN A 180 -3.81 -3.14 31.22
N GLN A 181 -4.28 -2.73 30.04
CA GLN A 181 -3.32 -2.58 28.94
C GLN A 181 -3.37 -1.12 28.49
N GLN A 182 -2.29 -0.39 28.76
CA GLN A 182 -2.07 0.93 28.18
C GLN A 182 -2.08 0.73 26.66
N PHE A 183 -3.23 0.99 26.04
CA PHE A 183 -3.27 1.19 24.60
C PHE A 183 -2.42 2.44 24.32
N VAL A 184 -1.15 2.23 24.08
CA VAL A 184 -0.32 3.21 23.40
C VAL A 184 -1.04 3.48 22.09
N HIS A 185 -1.56 4.67 21.93
CA HIS A 185 -2.14 5.15 20.69
C HIS A 185 -1.09 4.89 19.60
N PRO A 186 -1.27 3.94 18.67
CA PRO A 186 -0.22 3.61 17.68
C PRO A 186 -0.14 4.67 16.57
N ALA A 187 -0.75 5.84 16.80
CA ALA A 187 -0.78 6.98 15.90
C ALA A 187 0.61 7.57 15.63
N ALA A 188 1.61 7.24 16.42
CA ALA A 188 2.98 7.61 16.13
C ALA A 188 3.83 6.34 16.06
N ARG A 189 4.27 5.98 14.86
CA ARG A 189 5.34 5.01 14.69
C ARG A 189 6.52 5.42 15.55
N VAL A 190 6.83 4.62 16.57
CA VAL A 190 7.92 4.92 17.51
C VAL A 190 9.23 4.75 16.75
N LEU A 191 9.90 5.87 16.50
CA LEU A 191 11.22 5.87 15.90
C LEU A 191 12.30 5.62 16.96
N PRO A 192 13.44 5.01 16.60
CA PRO A 192 14.62 4.92 17.47
C PRO A 192 15.02 6.30 18.03
N LYS A 193 15.68 6.31 19.19
CA LYS A 193 16.10 7.58 19.83
C LYS A 193 17.17 8.32 19.01
N ASP A 194 17.96 7.58 18.30
CA ASP A 194 19.06 8.02 17.42
C ASP A 194 18.61 8.33 15.97
N TYR A 195 17.28 8.34 15.71
CA TYR A 195 16.77 8.64 14.37
C TYR A 195 17.08 10.11 14.00
N PRO A 196 17.70 10.38 12.83
CA PRO A 196 18.05 11.73 12.41
C PRO A 196 16.84 12.66 12.36
N ASP A 197 17.01 13.89 12.84
CA ASP A 197 16.00 14.97 12.81
C ASP A 197 14.65 14.58 13.44
N ARG A 198 14.64 13.65 14.40
CA ARG A 198 13.43 13.05 14.99
C ARG A 198 12.36 14.05 15.41
N GLU A 199 12.76 15.21 15.94
CA GLU A 199 11.84 16.24 16.42
C GLU A 199 11.27 17.13 15.31
N LEU A 200 11.89 17.11 14.12
CA LEU A 200 11.53 17.94 12.97
C LEU A 200 10.71 17.19 11.92
N ILE A 201 10.62 15.88 12.04
CA ILE A 201 9.91 15.02 11.08
C ILE A 201 8.51 14.67 11.57
N SER A 202 7.63 14.32 10.63
CA SER A 202 6.29 13.79 10.89
C SER A 202 6.19 12.37 10.31
N PRO A 203 6.55 11.35 11.08
CA PRO A 203 6.59 9.98 10.58
C PRO A 203 5.22 9.52 10.07
N PHE A 204 5.22 8.85 8.92
CA PHE A 204 4.01 8.23 8.41
C PHE A 204 3.59 7.08 9.36
N PRO A 205 2.28 6.90 9.64
CA PRO A 205 1.81 6.01 10.70
C PRO A 205 2.17 4.54 10.47
N VAL A 206 2.37 4.13 9.23
CA VAL A 206 2.77 2.77 8.85
C VAL A 206 4.06 2.81 8.04
N PRO A 207 4.82 1.70 7.91
CA PRO A 207 6.01 1.66 7.05
C PRO A 207 5.70 2.12 5.63
N LEU A 208 6.47 3.08 5.13
CA LEU A 208 6.30 3.70 3.82
C LEU A 208 7.54 3.52 2.97
N LEU A 209 7.35 3.07 1.73
CA LEU A 209 8.36 3.03 0.68
C LEU A 209 7.91 3.91 -0.48
N ILE A 210 8.71 4.88 -0.86
CA ILE A 210 8.48 5.72 -2.04
C ILE A 210 9.36 5.19 -3.18
N ILE A 211 8.74 4.85 -4.30
CA ILE A 211 9.42 4.37 -5.50
C ILE A 211 9.29 5.41 -6.60
N GLY A 212 10.39 5.97 -7.04
CA GLY A 212 10.46 6.73 -8.29
C GLY A 212 10.65 5.78 -9.46
N SER A 213 9.60 5.55 -10.24
CA SER A 213 9.63 4.66 -11.41
C SER A 213 10.08 5.37 -12.67
N LYS A 214 10.38 4.59 -13.72
CA LYS A 214 10.83 5.09 -15.04
C LYS A 214 12.10 5.96 -14.96
N TYR A 215 13.02 5.55 -14.11
CA TYR A 215 14.30 6.24 -13.94
C TYR A 215 15.11 6.34 -15.25
N ASP A 216 14.95 5.39 -16.17
CA ASP A 216 15.53 5.43 -17.51
C ASP A 216 15.12 6.69 -18.29
N LEU A 217 13.86 7.10 -18.24
CA LEU A 217 13.37 8.34 -18.87
C LEU A 217 13.78 9.59 -18.08
N PHE A 218 13.86 9.47 -16.75
CA PHE A 218 14.25 10.57 -15.88
C PHE A 218 15.72 10.95 -16.05
N GLN A 219 16.58 10.03 -16.44
CA GLN A 219 18.00 10.30 -16.71
C GLN A 219 18.22 11.33 -17.82
N ASP A 220 17.30 11.41 -18.80
CA ASP A 220 17.38 12.32 -19.94
C ASP A 220 16.94 13.76 -19.60
N PHE A 221 16.45 13.99 -18.37
CA PHE A 221 16.04 15.31 -17.93
C PHE A 221 17.24 16.22 -17.67
N ASP A 222 17.01 17.51 -17.79
CA ASP A 222 17.98 18.52 -17.44
C ASP A 222 18.49 18.36 -15.98
N SER A 223 19.77 18.68 -15.76
CA SER A 223 20.45 18.49 -14.46
C SER A 223 19.75 19.22 -13.31
N GLU A 224 19.30 20.46 -13.54
CA GLU A 224 18.62 21.24 -12.50
C GLU A 224 17.24 20.66 -12.18
N LYS A 225 16.48 20.22 -13.19
CA LYS A 225 15.21 19.53 -12.99
C LYS A 225 15.37 18.22 -12.21
N LYS A 226 16.40 17.43 -12.56
CA LYS A 226 16.73 16.20 -11.81
C LYS A 226 17.04 16.49 -10.35
N LYS A 227 17.81 17.53 -10.09
CA LYS A 227 18.19 17.96 -8.75
C LYS A 227 16.98 18.38 -7.92
N VAL A 228 16.05 19.17 -8.49
CA VAL A 228 14.82 19.58 -7.82
C VAL A 228 13.96 18.37 -7.44
N VAL A 229 13.67 17.48 -8.38
CA VAL A 229 12.87 16.26 -8.11
C VAL A 229 13.55 15.38 -7.05
N SER A 230 14.83 15.11 -7.23
CA SER A 230 15.60 14.22 -6.33
C SER A 230 15.66 14.77 -4.91
N LYS A 231 15.97 16.05 -4.72
CA LYS A 231 16.01 16.69 -3.40
C LYS A 231 14.61 16.75 -2.76
N THR A 232 13.59 17.05 -3.55
CA THR A 232 12.20 17.10 -3.05
C THR A 232 11.74 15.73 -2.55
N LEU A 233 12.00 14.67 -3.32
CA LEU A 233 11.62 13.32 -2.90
C LEU A 233 12.45 12.84 -1.69
N ARG A 234 13.74 13.20 -1.60
CA ARG A 234 14.55 12.95 -0.40
C ARG A 234 13.96 13.64 0.82
N PHE A 235 13.64 14.93 0.70
CA PHE A 235 13.00 15.69 1.77
C PHE A 235 11.70 15.04 2.25
N ILE A 236 10.78 14.70 1.33
CA ILE A 236 9.51 14.09 1.67
C ILE A 236 9.69 12.70 2.29
N ALA A 237 10.59 11.88 1.73
CA ALA A 237 10.88 10.55 2.28
C ALA A 237 11.43 10.67 3.71
N HIS A 238 12.39 11.56 3.94
CA HIS A 238 12.95 11.79 5.27
C HIS A 238 11.89 12.36 6.23
N TYR A 239 11.11 13.35 5.79
CA TYR A 239 10.05 13.97 6.59
C TYR A 239 8.99 12.96 7.07
N HIS A 240 8.67 11.96 6.27
CA HIS A 240 7.73 10.89 6.60
C HIS A 240 8.38 9.62 7.18
N ALA A 241 9.67 9.65 7.47
CA ALA A 241 10.45 8.48 7.90
C ALA A 241 10.29 7.28 6.95
N ALA A 242 10.21 7.54 5.65
CA ALA A 242 10.05 6.59 4.57
C ALA A 242 11.39 6.19 3.95
N SER A 243 11.40 5.05 3.27
CA SER A 243 12.48 4.69 2.34
C SER A 243 12.20 5.26 0.96
N LEU A 244 13.25 5.63 0.21
CA LEU A 244 13.17 6.13 -1.15
C LEU A 244 14.05 5.29 -2.07
N ILE A 245 13.50 4.87 -3.22
CA ILE A 245 14.27 4.17 -4.24
C ILE A 245 13.83 4.58 -5.65
N PHE A 246 14.80 4.91 -6.50
CA PHE A 246 14.55 5.12 -7.92
C PHE A 246 14.79 3.83 -8.70
N THR A 247 13.91 3.53 -9.64
CA THR A 247 13.96 2.28 -10.39
C THR A 247 13.53 2.43 -11.84
N SER A 248 14.01 1.48 -12.66
CA SER A 248 13.51 1.20 -14.00
C SER A 248 13.34 -0.30 -14.15
N ILE A 249 12.22 -0.73 -14.73
CA ILE A 249 11.96 -2.14 -15.06
C ILE A 249 12.95 -2.69 -16.08
N LYS A 250 13.64 -1.81 -16.83
CA LYS A 250 14.69 -2.18 -17.80
C LYS A 250 16.03 -2.52 -17.15
N SER A 251 16.22 -2.16 -15.87
CA SER A 251 17.47 -2.38 -15.13
C SER A 251 17.30 -3.48 -14.09
N GLU A 252 17.86 -4.67 -14.37
CA GLU A 252 17.82 -5.81 -13.43
C GLU A 252 18.50 -5.49 -12.09
N SER A 253 19.58 -4.69 -12.10
CA SER A 253 20.26 -4.30 -10.88
C SER A 253 19.39 -3.44 -9.97
N LEU A 254 18.60 -2.51 -10.53
CA LEU A 254 17.65 -1.68 -9.78
C LEU A 254 16.45 -2.52 -9.32
N MET A 255 15.97 -3.42 -10.17
CA MET A 255 14.88 -4.33 -9.80
C MET A 255 15.27 -5.29 -8.67
N SER A 256 16.49 -5.79 -8.65
CA SER A 256 17.01 -6.57 -7.52
C SER A 256 16.96 -5.79 -6.20
N LYS A 257 17.25 -4.48 -6.22
CA LYS A 257 17.14 -3.62 -5.03
C LYS A 257 15.68 -3.45 -4.58
N ILE A 258 14.77 -3.20 -5.54
CA ILE A 258 13.33 -3.15 -5.24
C ILE A 258 12.84 -4.46 -4.62
N LYS A 259 13.21 -5.61 -5.18
CA LYS A 259 12.87 -6.93 -4.61
C LYS A 259 13.30 -7.06 -3.14
N SER A 260 14.49 -6.57 -2.79
CA SER A 260 14.97 -6.57 -1.40
C SER A 260 14.08 -5.71 -0.48
N PHE A 261 13.74 -4.48 -0.87
CA PHE A 261 12.85 -3.62 -0.10
C PHE A 261 11.43 -4.19 -0.01
N PHE A 262 10.92 -4.72 -1.12
CA PHE A 262 9.61 -5.37 -1.16
C PHE A 262 9.56 -6.59 -0.23
N SER A 263 10.56 -7.46 -0.29
CA SER A 263 10.65 -8.64 0.57
C SER A 263 10.77 -8.28 2.04
N HIS A 264 11.42 -7.16 2.37
CA HIS A 264 11.43 -6.62 3.72
C HIS A 264 10.03 -6.23 4.20
N LEU A 265 9.27 -5.52 3.38
CA LEU A 265 7.91 -5.11 3.73
C LEU A 265 6.92 -6.29 3.76
N ALA A 266 7.01 -7.18 2.77
CA ALA A 266 6.08 -8.29 2.59
C ALA A 266 6.34 -9.48 3.55
N PHE A 267 7.61 -9.75 3.90
CA PHE A 267 8.00 -10.95 4.65
C PHE A 267 8.91 -10.67 5.84
N GLY A 268 9.26 -9.41 6.11
CA GLY A 268 10.14 -9.04 7.20
C GLY A 268 11.61 -9.42 6.99
N LEU A 269 12.02 -9.67 5.74
CA LEU A 269 13.39 -10.05 5.45
C LEU A 269 14.36 -8.92 5.68
N ASP A 270 15.61 -9.28 5.92
CA ASP A 270 16.66 -8.29 6.01
C ASP A 270 16.86 -7.60 4.65
N ARG A 271 16.77 -6.28 4.64
CA ARG A 271 17.09 -5.47 3.46
C ARG A 271 18.59 -5.20 3.47
N GLY A 272 19.29 -5.45 2.41
CA GLY A 272 20.71 -5.14 2.31
C GLY A 272 21.00 -3.66 2.67
N LYS A 273 22.22 -3.38 3.13
CA LYS A 273 22.70 -2.05 3.56
C LYS A 273 23.05 -1.09 2.40
N THR A 274 22.42 -1.28 1.22
CA THR A 274 22.74 -0.46 0.05
C THR A 274 22.22 0.95 0.25
N LEU A 275 23.11 1.93 0.14
CA LEU A 275 22.81 3.37 0.18
C LEU A 275 23.40 4.03 -1.07
N SER A 276 22.60 4.85 -1.75
CA SER A 276 23.03 5.71 -2.85
C SER A 276 22.27 7.03 -2.77
N SER A 277 22.97 8.10 -2.38
CA SER A 277 22.43 9.46 -2.29
C SER A 277 22.96 10.38 -3.40
N ASP A 278 23.77 9.85 -4.35
CA ASP A 278 24.31 10.58 -5.47
C ASP A 278 23.21 10.94 -6.48
N LEU A 279 23.03 12.22 -6.77
CA LEU A 279 22.01 12.74 -7.68
C LEU A 279 22.23 12.32 -9.15
N ASN A 280 23.46 11.88 -9.49
CA ASN A 280 23.78 11.37 -10.84
C ASN A 280 23.48 9.88 -11.00
N LYS A 281 23.12 9.21 -9.93
CA LYS A 281 22.76 7.78 -9.90
C LYS A 281 21.34 7.60 -9.39
N ALA A 282 20.82 6.41 -9.58
CA ALA A 282 19.52 6.06 -8.98
C ALA A 282 19.62 6.15 -7.45
N LEU A 283 18.72 6.91 -6.85
CA LEU A 283 18.66 7.06 -5.40
C LEU A 283 18.20 5.75 -4.75
N ILE A 284 18.88 5.35 -3.69
CA ILE A 284 18.51 4.21 -2.84
C ILE A 284 18.78 4.65 -1.41
N ILE A 285 17.74 5.09 -0.71
CA ILE A 285 17.86 5.70 0.61
C ILE A 285 16.91 4.95 1.57
N PRO A 286 17.45 4.07 2.40
CA PRO A 286 16.67 3.43 3.46
C PRO A 286 16.18 4.46 4.48
N ALA A 287 15.03 4.22 5.10
CA ALA A 287 14.51 5.08 6.17
C ALA A 287 15.56 5.24 7.30
N GLY A 288 15.78 6.48 7.72
CA GLY A 288 16.77 6.83 8.75
C GLY A 288 18.22 6.97 8.26
N SER A 289 18.45 6.86 6.93
CA SER A 289 19.81 7.00 6.37
C SER A 289 20.08 8.37 5.77
N ASP A 290 19.14 9.30 5.84
CA ASP A 290 19.25 10.68 5.34
C ASP A 290 19.04 11.67 6.49
N SER A 291 19.37 12.96 6.25
CA SER A 291 19.10 14.05 7.18
C SER A 291 18.84 15.35 6.43
N PHE A 292 18.16 16.31 7.07
CA PHE A 292 17.91 17.62 6.45
C PHE A 292 19.21 18.36 6.13
N SER A 293 20.25 18.17 6.91
CA SER A 293 21.57 18.74 6.65
C SER A 293 22.22 18.19 5.37
N GLN A 294 22.06 16.88 5.09
CA GLN A 294 22.57 16.23 3.88
C GLN A 294 21.75 16.57 2.63
N ILE A 295 20.44 16.75 2.77
CA ILE A 295 19.55 17.14 1.68
C ILE A 295 19.80 18.61 1.30
N GLY A 296 20.02 19.45 2.30
CA GLY A 296 20.19 20.89 2.15
C GLY A 296 18.89 21.61 1.77
N PRO A 297 18.93 22.93 1.57
CA PRO A 297 17.75 23.72 1.20
C PRO A 297 17.24 23.33 -0.21
N PRO A 298 15.97 23.65 -0.51
CA PRO A 298 15.46 23.52 -1.86
C PRO A 298 16.29 24.37 -2.82
N SER A 299 16.66 23.79 -3.96
CA SER A 299 17.54 24.46 -4.93
C SER A 299 16.70 25.00 -6.06
N VAL A 300 16.65 26.32 -6.19
CA VAL A 300 16.13 27.00 -7.38
C VAL A 300 16.98 28.23 -7.64
N THR A 301 17.42 28.38 -8.87
CA THR A 301 18.30 29.47 -9.29
C THR A 301 17.57 30.82 -9.43
N ASP A 302 16.25 30.80 -9.68
CA ASP A 302 15.48 31.99 -10.09
C ASP A 302 14.39 32.43 -9.09
N VAL A 303 14.30 31.78 -7.92
CA VAL A 303 13.28 32.13 -6.92
C VAL A 303 13.96 32.59 -5.64
N ASP A 304 13.66 33.79 -5.20
CA ASP A 304 14.00 34.24 -3.85
C ASP A 304 13.12 33.46 -2.84
N ILE A 305 13.74 32.47 -2.20
CA ILE A 305 13.08 31.61 -1.21
C ILE A 305 12.51 32.44 -0.05
N THR A 306 13.10 33.59 0.24
CA THR A 306 12.64 34.51 1.31
C THR A 306 11.33 35.19 0.97
N SER A 307 11.01 35.35 -0.32
CA SER A 307 9.75 35.93 -0.79
C SER A 307 8.56 34.95 -0.72
N LEU A 308 8.84 33.64 -0.61
CA LEU A 308 7.84 32.61 -0.51
C LEU A 308 7.33 32.50 0.93
N HIS A 309 6.22 33.17 1.24
CA HIS A 309 5.55 33.04 2.54
C HIS A 309 5.08 31.59 2.78
N ALA A 310 5.93 30.75 3.35
CA ALA A 310 5.63 29.35 3.66
C ALA A 310 5.23 29.18 5.13
N LYS A 311 4.15 28.42 5.37
CA LYS A 311 3.64 28.15 6.74
C LYS A 311 4.51 27.14 7.50
N ASN A 312 5.13 26.22 6.79
CA ASN A 312 5.95 25.15 7.34
C ASN A 312 6.97 24.66 6.29
N PRO A 313 7.98 23.88 6.67
CA PRO A 313 9.00 23.40 5.73
C PRO A 313 8.41 22.63 4.53
N LYS A 314 7.38 21.81 4.74
CA LYS A 314 6.74 21.05 3.65
C LYS A 314 6.04 21.98 2.64
N ASP A 315 5.40 23.05 3.10
CA ASP A 315 4.77 24.06 2.25
C ASP A 315 5.81 24.85 1.42
N LEU A 316 6.97 25.13 2.00
CA LEU A 316 8.09 25.73 1.27
C LEU A 316 8.57 24.84 0.11
N TRP A 317 8.82 23.57 0.40
CA TRP A 317 9.23 22.60 -0.62
C TRP A 317 8.17 22.43 -1.71
N ARG A 318 6.90 22.47 -1.33
CA ARG A 318 5.77 22.44 -2.27
C ARG A 318 5.82 23.62 -3.23
N LYS A 319 5.87 24.84 -2.70
CA LYS A 319 5.86 26.08 -3.51
C LYS A 319 7.05 26.13 -4.46
N VAL A 320 8.22 25.76 -3.99
CA VAL A 320 9.43 25.66 -4.82
C VAL A 320 9.24 24.61 -5.91
N TYR A 321 8.69 23.44 -5.58
CA TYR A 321 8.45 22.39 -6.55
C TYR A 321 7.43 22.80 -7.61
N GLU A 322 6.30 23.34 -7.21
CA GLU A 322 5.22 23.80 -8.10
C GLU A 322 5.65 24.96 -9.01
N HIS A 323 6.62 25.76 -8.57
CA HIS A 323 7.20 26.81 -9.41
C HIS A 323 8.00 26.22 -10.60
N VAL A 324 8.79 25.15 -10.36
CA VAL A 324 9.58 24.49 -11.40
C VAL A 324 8.74 23.55 -12.25
N PHE A 325 7.77 22.89 -11.63
CA PHE A 325 6.86 21.93 -12.26
C PHE A 325 5.41 22.31 -11.97
N PRO A 326 4.90 23.36 -12.64
CA PRO A 326 3.51 23.75 -12.46
C PRO A 326 2.60 22.61 -12.85
N HIS A 327 1.64 22.32 -11.98
CA HIS A 327 0.61 21.36 -12.32
C HIS A 327 -0.25 21.99 -13.42
N GLU A 328 -0.32 21.36 -14.57
CA GLU A 328 -1.26 21.73 -15.61
C GLU A 328 -2.66 21.50 -15.02
N ASN A 329 -3.29 22.60 -14.62
CA ASN A 329 -4.68 22.54 -14.18
C ASN A 329 -5.44 21.81 -15.27
N ALA A 330 -6.03 20.69 -14.93
CA ALA A 330 -6.92 19.96 -15.81
C ALA A 330 -8.19 20.78 -16.08
N SER A 331 -8.02 21.92 -16.75
CA SER A 331 -9.10 22.61 -17.47
C SER A 331 -9.60 21.76 -18.65
N GLU A 332 -8.86 20.75 -19.03
CA GLU A 332 -9.35 19.56 -19.69
C GLU A 332 -9.54 18.47 -18.61
N GLN A 333 -10.69 18.41 -18.00
CA GLN A 333 -11.25 17.17 -17.54
C GLN A 333 -11.26 16.26 -18.78
N LYS A 334 -10.13 15.56 -19.03
CA LYS A 334 -10.16 14.40 -19.92
C LYS A 334 -11.28 13.56 -19.33
N GLU A 335 -12.41 13.55 -20.01
CA GLU A 335 -13.54 12.69 -19.68
C GLU A 335 -12.94 11.36 -19.26
N LEU A 336 -13.25 10.92 -18.04
CA LEU A 336 -12.86 9.60 -17.57
C LEU A 336 -13.34 8.66 -18.65
N LYS A 337 -12.41 8.19 -19.51
CA LYS A 337 -12.76 7.25 -20.57
C LYS A 337 -13.46 6.10 -19.88
N ASP A 338 -14.72 5.95 -20.18
CA ASP A 338 -15.54 4.86 -19.65
C ASP A 338 -14.81 3.54 -19.97
N PRO A 339 -14.37 2.77 -18.97
CA PRO A 339 -13.68 1.51 -19.21
C PRO A 339 -14.50 0.54 -20.07
N SER A 340 -15.83 0.67 -20.06
CA SER A 340 -16.73 -0.16 -20.90
C SER A 340 -16.60 0.13 -22.40
N LYS A 341 -16.01 1.30 -22.76
CA LYS A 341 -15.77 1.71 -24.14
C LYS A 341 -14.31 1.50 -24.60
N ASP A 342 -13.45 1.01 -23.69
CA ASP A 342 -12.07 0.74 -24.04
C ASP A 342 -11.96 -0.62 -24.74
N PRO A 343 -11.46 -0.69 -25.99
CA PRO A 343 -11.33 -1.93 -26.74
C PRO A 343 -10.55 -3.03 -25.99
N GLN A 344 -9.67 -2.64 -25.05
CA GLN A 344 -8.86 -3.57 -24.27
C GLN A 344 -9.72 -4.41 -23.31
N TYR A 345 -10.89 -3.91 -22.92
CA TYR A 345 -11.83 -4.58 -22.00
C TYR A 345 -13.12 -5.04 -22.73
N SER A 346 -13.10 -5.02 -24.06
CA SER A 346 -14.22 -5.43 -24.88
C SER A 346 -14.52 -6.92 -24.68
N GLU A 347 -15.76 -7.22 -24.28
CA GLU A 347 -16.31 -8.58 -24.21
C GLU A 347 -17.50 -8.65 -25.19
N PRO A 348 -17.29 -9.03 -26.46
CA PRO A 348 -18.27 -8.85 -27.53
C PRO A 348 -19.67 -9.44 -27.23
N GLN A 349 -19.73 -10.56 -26.52
CA GLN A 349 -21.01 -11.19 -26.13
C GLN A 349 -21.74 -10.38 -25.07
N ILE A 350 -21.04 -9.91 -24.04
CA ILE A 350 -21.62 -9.11 -22.95
C ILE A 350 -22.01 -7.74 -23.47
N ASP A 351 -21.17 -7.13 -24.30
CA ASP A 351 -21.43 -5.81 -24.91
C ASP A 351 -22.67 -5.86 -25.82
N ALA A 352 -22.84 -6.93 -26.59
CA ALA A 352 -24.04 -7.14 -27.42
C ALA A 352 -25.29 -7.32 -26.57
N MET A 353 -25.25 -8.11 -25.48
CA MET A 353 -26.36 -8.29 -24.56
C MET A 353 -26.73 -6.99 -23.86
N ARG A 354 -25.76 -6.19 -23.46
CA ARG A 354 -25.95 -4.86 -22.86
C ARG A 354 -26.65 -3.92 -23.84
N ALA A 355 -26.16 -3.83 -25.08
CA ALA A 355 -26.78 -2.99 -26.11
C ALA A 355 -28.22 -3.39 -26.40
N GLN A 356 -28.54 -4.70 -26.42
CA GLN A 356 -29.90 -5.19 -26.56
C GLN A 356 -30.79 -4.72 -25.39
N LYS A 357 -30.30 -4.83 -24.14
CA LYS A 357 -31.07 -4.43 -22.95
C LYS A 357 -31.26 -2.90 -22.89
N ASP A 358 -30.30 -2.13 -23.31
CA ASP A 358 -30.43 -0.68 -23.40
C ASP A 358 -31.50 -0.29 -24.43
N GLN A 359 -31.59 -1.00 -25.59
CA GLN A 359 -32.65 -0.79 -26.57
C GLN A 359 -34.06 -1.17 -26.03
N GLU A 360 -34.15 -2.30 -25.35
CA GLU A 360 -35.41 -2.74 -24.70
C GLU A 360 -35.87 -1.70 -23.66
N LEU A 361 -34.93 -1.16 -22.85
CA LEU A 361 -35.21 -0.13 -21.85
C LEU A 361 -35.70 1.17 -22.49
N GLU A 362 -35.06 1.59 -23.58
CA GLU A 362 -35.49 2.79 -24.31
C GLU A 362 -36.90 2.62 -24.92
N GLN A 363 -37.20 1.44 -25.49
CA GLN A 363 -38.55 1.14 -26.00
C GLN A 363 -39.58 1.17 -24.88
N TYR A 364 -39.26 0.57 -23.73
CA TYR A 364 -40.13 0.59 -22.57
C TYR A 364 -40.39 2.04 -22.09
N LYS A 365 -39.36 2.87 -21.98
CA LYS A 365 -39.50 4.30 -21.62
C LYS A 365 -40.39 5.05 -22.62
N LYS A 366 -40.21 4.84 -23.93
CA LYS A 366 -41.03 5.47 -24.98
C LYS A 366 -42.50 5.02 -24.90
N ASN A 367 -42.74 3.73 -24.63
CA ASN A 367 -44.12 3.19 -24.50
C ASN A 367 -44.76 3.71 -23.21
N ALA A 368 -44.06 3.75 -22.10
CA ALA A 368 -44.54 4.33 -20.85
C ALA A 368 -44.91 5.81 -21.02
N ALA A 369 -44.04 6.60 -21.67
CA ALA A 369 -44.29 8.03 -21.93
C ALA A 369 -45.54 8.23 -22.85
N LYS A 370 -45.79 7.31 -23.81
CA LYS A 370 -47.00 7.36 -24.64
C LYS A 370 -48.26 7.02 -23.83
N SER A 371 -48.19 6.07 -22.95
CA SER A 371 -49.29 5.65 -22.07
C SER A 371 -49.68 6.79 -21.11
N TRP A 372 -48.70 7.49 -20.53
CA TRP A 372 -48.96 8.65 -19.66
C TRP A 372 -49.61 9.84 -20.43
N LYS A 373 -49.15 10.13 -21.65
CA LYS A 373 -49.78 11.16 -22.50
C LYS A 373 -51.18 10.80 -22.94
N GLY A 374 -51.52 9.54 -23.08
CA GLY A 374 -52.90 9.07 -23.36
C GLY A 374 -53.85 9.31 -22.18
N LEU A 375 -53.36 9.15 -20.95
CA LEU A 375 -54.14 9.39 -19.73
C LEU A 375 -54.42 10.87 -19.45
N GLU A 376 -53.50 11.78 -19.88
CA GLU A 376 -53.72 13.26 -19.75
C GLU A 376 -54.70 13.82 -20.80
N LEU A 377 -55.00 13.06 -21.85
CA LEU A 377 -55.97 13.51 -22.91
C LEU A 377 -57.39 13.04 -22.66
N GLU A 378 -57.63 12.16 -21.65
CA GLU A 378 -58.97 11.64 -21.27
C GLU A 378 -59.53 12.33 -20.00
N THR A 379 -58.81 13.32 -19.41
CA THR A 379 -59.30 14.15 -18.31
C THR A 379 -59.56 15.56 -18.80
#